data_ffe90f27669ccd4455c33c7a10c74c6a
#
_entry.id   ffe90f27669ccd4455c33c7a10c74c6a
#
_cell.length_a   1.000
_cell.length_b   1.000
_cell.length_c   1.000
_cell.angle_alpha   90.00
_cell.angle_beta   90.00
_cell.angle_gamma   90.00
#
_symmetry.space_group_name_H-M   'P 1'
#
loop_
_entity.id
_entity.type
_entity.pdbx_description
1 polymer ?
#
loop_
_entity_poly.entity_id
_entity_poly.type
_entity_poly.pdbx_seq_one_letter_code
_entity_poly.pdbx_strand_id
1 'polypeptide(L)'
;MVIQPQVLQLRRLLIGEAGRLPKLSRAYYEGAPERTLATLAACFQHLGERGLLRVDDPRIAANHFAFLILGMSLDRAMFCGTDKTLAAADLERLADAGVRVFLAAYRQT
;
A
#
# COMPACT_ATOMS: atom_id res chain seq x y z
N MET A 1 7.10 2.78 -6.73
CA MET A 1 6.48 1.48 -6.45
C MET A 1 5.74 0.99 -7.68
N VAL A 2 5.99 -0.23 -8.08
CA VAL A 2 5.47 -0.78 -9.32
C VAL A 2 4.58 -1.97 -9.02
N ILE A 3 3.38 -1.97 -9.63
CA ILE A 3 2.48 -3.13 -9.55
C ILE A 3 2.90 -4.08 -10.67
N GLN A 4 3.67 -5.11 -10.31
CA GLN A 4 4.21 -6.06 -11.27
C GLN A 4 3.25 -7.24 -11.47
N PRO A 5 2.99 -7.65 -12.72
CA PRO A 5 2.06 -8.74 -12.99
C PRO A 5 2.39 -10.04 -12.26
N GLN A 6 3.68 -10.41 -12.18
CA GLN A 6 4.07 -11.63 -11.49
C GLN A 6 3.73 -11.58 -9.99
N VAL A 7 3.95 -10.44 -9.35
CA VAL A 7 3.65 -10.26 -7.94
C VAL A 7 2.14 -10.31 -7.72
N LEU A 8 1.36 -9.68 -8.60
CA LEU A 8 -0.09 -9.70 -8.50
C LEU A 8 -0.64 -11.11 -8.69
N GLN A 9 -0.09 -11.87 -9.61
CA GLN A 9 -0.52 -13.25 -9.85
C GLN A 9 -0.23 -14.13 -8.63
N LEU A 10 0.96 -13.99 -8.03
CA LEU A 10 1.31 -14.71 -6.81
C LEU A 10 0.37 -14.32 -5.67
N ARG A 11 0.10 -13.03 -5.53
CA ARG A 11 -0.79 -12.52 -4.50
C ARG A 11 -2.20 -13.10 -4.64
N ARG A 12 -2.74 -13.13 -5.85
CA ARG A 12 -4.05 -13.72 -6.11
C ARG A 12 -4.09 -15.20 -5.78
N LEU A 13 -3.03 -15.92 -6.16
CA LEU A 13 -2.94 -17.35 -5.88
C LEU A 13 -2.94 -17.60 -4.36
N LEU A 14 -2.14 -16.86 -3.61
CA LEU A 14 -2.05 -17.04 -2.17
C LEU A 14 -3.34 -16.67 -1.46
N ILE A 15 -4.01 -15.60 -1.91
CA ILE A 15 -5.32 -15.22 -1.35
C ILE A 15 -6.35 -16.32 -1.63
N GLY A 16 -6.37 -16.86 -2.84
CA GLY A 16 -7.29 -17.94 -3.21
C GLY A 16 -7.03 -19.24 -2.45
N GLU A 17 -5.79 -19.46 -2.02
CA GLU A 17 -5.40 -20.67 -1.28
C GLU A 17 -5.28 -20.44 0.23
N ALA A 18 -5.65 -19.25 0.73
CA ALA A 18 -5.43 -18.89 2.13
C ALA A 18 -6.14 -19.85 3.09
N GLY A 19 -7.32 -20.35 2.70
CA GLY A 19 -8.04 -21.33 3.52
C GLY A 19 -7.36 -22.68 3.59
N ARG A 20 -6.66 -23.07 2.52
CA ARG A 20 -5.96 -24.34 2.41
C ARG A 20 -4.53 -24.27 2.92
N LEU A 21 -3.87 -23.13 2.67
CA LEU A 21 -2.45 -22.92 2.97
C LEU A 21 -2.28 -21.68 3.85
N PRO A 22 -2.87 -21.67 5.06
CA PRO A 22 -2.87 -20.46 5.89
C PRO A 22 -1.48 -20.01 6.32
N LYS A 23 -0.57 -20.96 6.58
CA LYS A 23 0.78 -20.62 7.01
C LYS A 23 1.58 -19.94 5.89
N LEU A 24 1.43 -20.44 4.67
CA LEU A 24 2.14 -19.85 3.52
C LEU A 24 1.59 -18.47 3.19
N SER A 25 0.27 -18.33 3.21
CA SER A 25 -0.37 -17.04 2.95
C SER A 25 0.04 -16.00 3.99
N ARG A 26 0.07 -16.39 5.27
CA ARG A 26 0.50 -15.51 6.35
C ARG A 26 1.98 -15.11 6.19
N ALA A 27 2.84 -16.08 5.84
CA ALA A 27 4.26 -15.79 5.64
C ALA A 27 4.48 -14.77 4.53
N TYR A 28 3.71 -14.87 3.44
CA TYR A 28 3.79 -13.88 2.37
C TYR A 28 3.37 -12.49 2.88
N TYR A 29 2.24 -12.42 3.60
CA TYR A 29 1.76 -11.15 4.13
C TYR A 29 2.80 -10.48 5.05
N GLU A 30 3.38 -11.25 5.96
CA GLU A 30 4.37 -10.74 6.90
C GLU A 30 5.67 -10.34 6.21
N GLY A 31 6.02 -11.04 5.13
CA GLY A 31 7.28 -10.83 4.43
C GLY A 31 7.28 -9.68 3.45
N ALA A 32 6.12 -9.24 2.98
CA ALA A 32 6.04 -8.18 1.98
C ALA A 32 5.12 -7.03 2.41
N PRO A 33 3.79 -7.17 2.40
CA PRO A 33 2.93 -6.04 2.79
C PRO A 33 3.24 -5.49 4.18
N GLU A 34 3.46 -6.36 5.15
CA GLU A 34 3.73 -5.95 6.53
C GLU A 34 5.05 -5.19 6.65
N ARG A 35 6.08 -5.65 5.94
CA ARG A 35 7.39 -4.98 5.95
C ARG A 35 7.31 -3.62 5.28
N THR A 36 6.53 -3.50 4.22
CA THR A 36 6.33 -2.21 3.55
C THR A 36 5.68 -1.22 4.50
N LEU A 37 4.65 -1.65 5.23
CA LEU A 37 3.98 -0.78 6.20
C LEU A 37 4.93 -0.38 7.33
N ALA A 38 5.77 -1.30 7.80
CA ALA A 38 6.74 -0.99 8.85
C ALA A 38 7.76 0.04 8.38
N THR A 39 8.23 -0.07 7.13
CA THR A 39 9.17 0.89 6.55
C THR A 39 8.53 2.26 6.43
N LEU A 40 7.28 2.33 5.94
CA LEU A 40 6.56 3.59 5.84
C LEU A 40 6.34 4.22 7.22
N ALA A 41 5.97 3.40 8.21
CA ALA A 41 5.75 3.89 9.57
C ALA A 41 7.02 4.51 10.14
N ALA A 42 8.17 3.87 9.95
CA ALA A 42 9.45 4.41 10.41
C ALA A 42 9.78 5.74 9.71
N CYS A 43 9.51 5.83 8.42
CA CYS A 43 9.70 7.06 7.66
C CYS A 43 8.81 8.19 8.19
N PHE A 44 7.54 7.91 8.42
CA PHE A 44 6.60 8.94 8.90
C PHE A 44 6.90 9.35 10.33
N GLN A 45 7.36 8.42 11.16
CA GLN A 45 7.81 8.77 12.50
C GLN A 45 8.98 9.75 12.44
N HIS A 46 9.95 9.49 11.58
CA HIS A 46 11.09 10.37 11.39
C HIS A 46 10.67 11.76 10.92
N LEU A 47 9.75 11.81 9.94
CA LEU A 47 9.25 13.10 9.46
C LEU A 47 8.46 13.84 10.52
N GLY A 48 7.74 13.11 11.36
CA GLY A 48 7.04 13.70 12.51
C GLY A 48 8.02 14.30 13.53
N GLU A 49 9.10 13.60 13.82
CA GLU A 49 10.13 14.07 14.74
C GLU A 49 10.82 15.35 14.22
N ARG A 50 10.93 15.47 12.91
CA ARG A 50 11.49 16.66 12.28
C ARG A 50 10.50 17.81 12.13
N GLY A 51 9.25 17.62 12.56
CA GLY A 51 8.23 18.66 12.49
C GLY A 51 7.63 18.89 11.10
N LEU A 52 7.89 17.98 10.16
CA LEU A 52 7.36 18.10 8.80
C LEU A 52 5.95 17.55 8.65
N LEU A 53 5.62 16.54 9.46
CA LEU A 53 4.28 15.96 9.51
C LEU A 53 3.78 15.93 10.94
N ARG A 54 2.46 15.91 11.10
CA ARG A 54 1.82 15.70 12.39
C ARG A 54 1.32 14.25 12.42
N VAL A 55 2.08 13.38 13.06
CA VAL A 55 1.83 11.93 13.07
C VAL A 55 1.65 11.49 14.52
N ASP A 56 0.42 11.16 14.91
CA ASP A 56 0.13 10.64 16.24
C ASP A 56 0.48 9.17 16.34
N ASP A 57 0.14 8.40 15.29
CA ASP A 57 0.41 6.97 15.21
C ASP A 57 1.02 6.65 13.84
N PRO A 58 2.35 6.41 13.78
CA PRO A 58 3.01 6.18 12.50
C PRO A 58 2.45 4.97 11.74
N ARG A 59 2.00 3.94 12.45
CA ARG A 59 1.46 2.74 11.81
C ARG A 59 0.14 3.03 11.11
N ILE A 60 -0.74 3.79 11.76
CA ILE A 60 -2.01 4.21 11.16
C ILE A 60 -1.75 5.12 9.99
N ALA A 61 -0.81 6.05 10.11
CA ALA A 61 -0.43 6.93 8.99
C ALA A 61 0.05 6.12 7.80
N ALA A 62 0.87 5.08 8.04
CA ALA A 62 1.34 4.20 6.97
C ALA A 62 0.19 3.48 6.28
N ASN A 63 -0.80 2.99 7.04
CA ASN A 63 -1.98 2.37 6.47
C ASN A 63 -2.77 3.34 5.60
N HIS A 64 -3.00 4.56 6.10
CA HIS A 64 -3.72 5.58 5.33
C HIS A 64 -2.99 5.89 4.03
N PHE A 65 -1.68 6.09 4.09
CA PHE A 65 -0.88 6.40 2.90
C PHE A 65 -0.97 5.27 1.87
N ALA A 66 -0.74 4.03 2.31
CA ALA A 66 -0.73 2.89 1.40
C ALA A 66 -2.08 2.70 0.71
N PHE A 67 -3.18 2.80 1.46
CA PHE A 67 -4.50 2.60 0.88
C PHE A 67 -4.94 3.77 0.00
N LEU A 68 -4.58 5.00 0.36
CA LEU A 68 -4.90 6.15 -0.49
C LEU A 68 -4.21 6.05 -1.86
N ILE A 69 -2.99 5.51 -1.89
CA ILE A 69 -2.22 5.46 -3.12
C ILE A 69 -2.50 4.20 -3.93
N LEU A 70 -2.62 3.04 -3.29
CA LEU A 70 -2.68 1.76 -3.99
C LEU A 70 -3.97 0.98 -3.81
N GLY A 71 -4.79 1.30 -2.81
CA GLY A 71 -5.89 0.43 -2.41
C GLY A 71 -6.78 -0.01 -3.57
N MET A 72 -7.32 0.96 -4.30
CA MET A 72 -8.24 0.65 -5.39
C MET A 72 -7.54 -0.02 -6.58
N SER A 73 -6.30 0.38 -6.86
CA SER A 73 -5.53 -0.22 -7.93
C SER A 73 -5.21 -1.69 -7.65
N LEU A 74 -4.88 -2.01 -6.40
CA LEU A 74 -4.65 -3.39 -5.99
C LEU A 74 -5.93 -4.21 -6.06
N ASP A 75 -7.05 -3.68 -5.55
CA ASP A 75 -8.33 -4.37 -5.61
C ASP A 75 -8.72 -4.66 -7.05
N ARG A 76 -8.60 -3.68 -7.93
CA ARG A 76 -8.90 -3.88 -9.34
C ARG A 76 -8.05 -5.00 -9.94
N ALA A 77 -6.76 -5.02 -9.62
CA ALA A 77 -5.88 -6.07 -10.13
C ALA A 77 -6.25 -7.44 -9.57
N MET A 78 -6.66 -7.50 -8.29
CA MET A 78 -7.07 -8.78 -7.67
C MET A 78 -8.35 -9.33 -8.27
N PHE A 79 -9.33 -8.47 -8.56
CA PHE A 79 -10.63 -8.90 -9.09
C PHE A 79 -10.63 -9.07 -10.59
N CYS A 80 -9.91 -8.21 -11.32
CA CYS A 80 -10.00 -8.16 -12.79
C CYS A 80 -8.80 -8.78 -13.50
N GLY A 81 -7.74 -9.09 -12.77
CA GLY A 81 -6.53 -9.67 -13.35
C GLY A 81 -5.57 -8.62 -13.86
N THR A 82 -4.38 -9.08 -14.24
CA THR A 82 -3.26 -8.18 -14.58
C THR A 82 -3.39 -7.54 -15.96
N ASP A 83 -4.16 -8.14 -16.86
CA ASP A 83 -4.41 -7.60 -18.20
C ASP A 83 -5.33 -6.38 -18.16
N LYS A 84 -5.96 -6.12 -17.01
CA LYS A 84 -6.85 -4.98 -16.81
C LYS A 84 -6.24 -3.92 -15.92
N THR A 85 -4.92 -3.91 -15.77
CA THR A 85 -4.24 -2.90 -14.96
C THR A 85 -4.39 -1.51 -15.58
N LEU A 86 -4.37 -0.51 -14.69
CA LEU A 86 -4.47 0.88 -15.14
C LEU A 86 -3.21 1.30 -15.89
N ALA A 87 -3.38 2.23 -16.82
CA ALA A 87 -2.24 2.84 -17.50
C ALA A 87 -1.36 3.59 -16.48
N ALA A 88 -0.07 3.72 -16.80
CA ALA A 88 0.88 4.39 -15.91
C ALA A 88 0.44 5.81 -15.56
N ALA A 89 -0.12 6.54 -16.53
CA ALA A 89 -0.62 7.91 -16.30
C ALA A 89 -1.77 7.94 -15.29
N ASP A 90 -2.66 6.94 -15.33
CA ASP A 90 -3.78 6.86 -14.39
C ASP A 90 -3.30 6.49 -12.99
N LEU A 91 -2.31 5.59 -12.88
CA LEU A 91 -1.71 5.25 -11.60
C LEU A 91 -1.04 6.46 -10.97
N GLU A 92 -0.31 7.23 -11.76
CA GLU A 92 0.36 8.45 -11.28
C GLU A 92 -0.65 9.49 -10.80
N ARG A 93 -1.73 9.68 -11.54
CA ARG A 93 -2.79 10.62 -11.16
C ARG A 93 -3.46 10.22 -9.86
N LEU A 94 -3.75 8.92 -9.69
CA LEU A 94 -4.32 8.41 -8.44
C LEU A 94 -3.35 8.56 -7.27
N ALA A 95 -2.06 8.30 -7.51
CA ALA A 95 -1.05 8.47 -6.47
C ALA A 95 -0.94 9.95 -6.06
N ASP A 96 -0.91 10.86 -7.02
CA ASP A 96 -0.84 12.30 -6.73
C ASP A 96 -2.06 12.77 -5.94
N ALA A 97 -3.25 12.30 -6.32
CA ALA A 97 -4.47 12.62 -5.59
C ALA A 97 -4.44 12.07 -4.17
N GLY A 98 -3.93 10.84 -4.00
CA GLY A 98 -3.78 10.23 -2.68
C GLY A 98 -2.81 11.00 -1.80
N VAL A 99 -1.69 11.43 -2.36
CA VAL A 99 -0.71 12.24 -1.62
C VAL A 99 -1.33 13.55 -1.15
N ARG A 100 -2.13 14.20 -2.00
CA ARG A 100 -2.80 15.44 -1.60
C ARG A 100 -3.74 15.23 -0.41
N VAL A 101 -4.50 14.14 -0.43
CA VAL A 101 -5.39 13.82 0.69
C VAL A 101 -4.58 13.53 1.95
N PHE A 102 -3.51 12.75 1.82
CA PHE A 102 -2.65 12.42 2.93
C PHE A 102 -2.04 13.69 3.56
N LEU A 103 -1.50 14.57 2.73
CA LEU A 103 -0.89 15.81 3.21
C LEU A 103 -1.92 16.76 3.82
N ALA A 104 -3.15 16.78 3.29
CA ALA A 104 -4.20 17.59 3.90
C ALA A 104 -4.48 17.17 5.34
N ALA A 105 -4.39 15.86 5.63
CA ALA A 105 -4.63 15.31 6.96
C ALA A 105 -3.40 15.40 7.88
N TYR A 106 -2.21 15.20 7.33
CA TYR A 106 -1.00 14.98 8.13
C TYR A 106 0.02 16.11 8.05
N ARG A 107 -0.16 17.09 7.19
CA ARG A 107 0.80 18.20 7.10
C ARG A 107 0.82 18.99 8.40
N GLN A 108 2.01 19.31 8.86
CA GLN A 108 2.19 20.19 10.00
C GLN A 108 1.82 21.63 9.58
N THR A 109 0.92 22.25 10.32
CA THR A 109 0.49 23.63 10.07
C THR A 109 1.26 24.63 10.92
#